data_c0c211318d6567966da86995e2b4a16e
#
_entry.id   c0c211318d6567966da86995e2b4a16e
#
_cell.length_a   1.000
_cell.length_b   1.000
_cell.length_c   1.000
_cell.angle_alpha   90.00
_cell.angle_beta   90.00
_cell.angle_gamma   90.00
#
_symmetry.space_group_name_H-M   'P 1'
#
loop_
_entity.id
_entity.type
_entity.pdbx_description
1 polymer ?
#
loop_
_entity_poly.entity_id
_entity_poly.type
_entity_poly.pdbx_seq_one_letter_code
_entity_poly.pdbx_strand_id
1 'polypeptide(L)'
;MYEDIQDLKEDYIFPTSEHASITRTMLALYAGASGDHNPIHIDIDFAKKAGLTDVIAHGMLIMSMASKSLTDIFSHEHIKEIDVKFVSITKIGDRPIFNVSVLRKKIYKNKRLLNLKISISDQNGDIKLDGTAKIELSDES
;
A
#
# COMPACT_ATOMS: atom_id res chain seq x y z
N MET A 1 16.67 4.01 1.11
CA MET A 1 16.41 5.03 0.09
C MET A 1 17.13 4.64 -1.19
N TYR A 2 16.50 4.78 -2.31
CA TYR A 2 17.05 4.44 -3.61
C TYR A 2 18.08 5.52 -4.00
N GLU A 3 19.33 5.13 -4.23
CA GLU A 3 20.39 6.10 -4.51
C GLU A 3 20.31 6.70 -5.93
N ASP A 4 19.62 6.02 -6.87
CA ASP A 4 19.53 6.42 -8.27
C ASP A 4 18.11 6.79 -8.72
N ILE A 5 17.34 7.44 -7.85
CA ILE A 5 15.99 7.90 -8.20
C ILE A 5 16.01 8.79 -9.45
N GLN A 6 17.12 9.50 -9.68
CA GLN A 6 17.27 10.40 -10.82
C GLN A 6 17.32 9.67 -12.16
N ASP A 7 17.72 8.41 -12.17
CA ASP A 7 17.90 7.62 -13.39
C ASP A 7 16.76 6.64 -13.67
N LEU A 8 15.68 6.70 -12.85
CA LEU A 8 14.54 5.83 -13.05
C LEU A 8 13.87 6.10 -14.39
N LYS A 9 13.67 5.04 -15.15
CA LYS A 9 13.01 5.09 -16.47
C LYS A 9 11.56 4.68 -16.36
N GLU A 10 10.77 5.09 -17.36
CA GLU A 10 9.41 4.56 -17.53
C GLU A 10 9.47 3.03 -17.61
N ASP A 11 8.45 2.38 -17.10
CA ASP A 11 8.33 0.92 -17.00
C ASP A 11 9.31 0.24 -16.03
N TYR A 12 10.12 1.00 -15.30
CA TYR A 12 10.97 0.39 -14.26
C TYR A 12 10.11 -0.26 -13.18
N ILE A 13 10.44 -1.50 -12.82
CA ILE A 13 9.73 -2.24 -11.79
C ILE A 13 10.66 -2.34 -10.57
N PHE A 14 10.21 -1.78 -9.45
CA PHE A 14 10.94 -1.87 -8.19
C PHE A 14 10.85 -3.30 -7.64
N PRO A 15 11.82 -3.71 -6.81
CA PRO A 15 11.66 -4.95 -6.02
C PRO A 15 10.39 -4.89 -5.17
N THR A 16 9.71 -6.02 -5.06
CA THR A 16 8.51 -6.11 -4.21
C THR A 16 8.88 -6.01 -2.74
N SER A 17 7.94 -5.55 -1.93
CA SER A 17 8.09 -5.46 -0.48
C SER A 17 7.03 -6.32 0.19
N GLU A 18 7.48 -7.34 0.94
CA GLU A 18 6.58 -8.24 1.65
C GLU A 18 6.33 -7.73 3.07
N HIS A 19 5.07 -7.78 3.49
CA HIS A 19 4.65 -7.45 4.84
C HIS A 19 4.34 -8.73 5.62
N ALA A 20 4.29 -8.61 6.95
CA ALA A 20 3.91 -9.74 7.79
C ALA A 20 2.48 -10.19 7.49
N SER A 21 2.22 -11.49 7.64
CA SER A 21 0.88 -12.05 7.48
C SER A 21 -0.10 -11.37 8.42
N ILE A 22 -1.32 -11.19 7.95
CA ILE A 22 -2.40 -10.58 8.74
C ILE A 22 -2.78 -11.53 9.89
N THR A 23 -2.73 -11.01 11.11
CA THR A 23 -3.08 -11.75 12.32
C THR A 23 -4.21 -11.06 13.06
N ARG A 24 -4.94 -11.82 13.91
CA ARG A 24 -5.98 -11.26 14.78
C ARG A 24 -5.43 -10.19 15.72
N THR A 25 -4.24 -10.41 16.25
CA THR A 25 -3.57 -9.42 17.13
C THR A 25 -3.32 -8.11 16.38
N MET A 26 -2.86 -8.19 15.15
CA MET A 26 -2.63 -7.02 14.31
C MET A 26 -3.91 -6.21 14.12
N LEU A 27 -5.04 -6.87 13.83
CA LEU A 27 -6.33 -6.20 13.63
C LEU A 27 -6.83 -5.57 14.94
N ALA A 28 -6.65 -6.24 16.06
CA ALA A 28 -7.04 -5.70 17.37
C ALA A 28 -6.22 -4.44 17.72
N LEU A 29 -4.92 -4.47 17.49
CA LEU A 29 -4.05 -3.32 17.71
C LEU A 29 -4.40 -2.16 16.79
N TYR A 30 -4.67 -2.44 15.53
CA TYR A 30 -5.05 -1.41 14.56
C TYR A 30 -6.40 -0.79 14.89
N ALA A 31 -7.39 -1.59 15.32
CA ALA A 31 -8.68 -1.10 15.76
C ALA A 31 -8.51 -0.09 16.91
N GLY A 32 -7.67 -0.42 17.88
CA GLY A 32 -7.38 0.49 18.99
C GLY A 32 -6.66 1.77 18.57
N ALA A 33 -5.69 1.65 17.67
CA ALA A 33 -4.89 2.79 17.21
C ALA A 33 -5.68 3.71 16.29
N SER A 34 -6.50 3.15 15.39
CA SER A 34 -7.24 3.92 14.38
C SER A 34 -8.59 4.44 14.88
N GLY A 35 -9.13 3.83 15.93
CA GLY A 35 -10.51 4.11 16.36
C GLY A 35 -11.58 3.44 15.50
N ASP A 36 -11.19 2.63 14.52
CA ASP A 36 -12.13 1.85 13.71
C ASP A 36 -12.43 0.53 14.40
N HIS A 37 -13.49 0.53 15.21
CA HIS A 37 -13.93 -0.60 16.01
C HIS A 37 -15.06 -1.39 15.35
N ASN A 38 -15.22 -1.30 14.05
CA ASN A 38 -16.24 -2.08 13.35
C ASN A 38 -16.02 -3.57 13.67
N PRO A 39 -17.03 -4.26 14.23
CA PRO A 39 -16.87 -5.64 14.68
C PRO A 39 -16.52 -6.63 13.58
N ILE A 40 -16.69 -6.26 12.30
CA ILE A 40 -16.30 -7.10 11.17
C ILE A 40 -14.80 -7.42 11.16
N HIS A 41 -13.99 -6.61 11.84
CA HIS A 41 -12.53 -6.77 11.91
C HIS A 41 -12.06 -7.51 13.15
N ILE A 42 -12.90 -7.62 14.19
CA ILE A 42 -12.47 -8.13 15.50
C ILE A 42 -13.36 -9.23 16.09
N ASP A 43 -14.59 -9.37 15.61
CA ASP A 43 -15.57 -10.31 16.14
C ASP A 43 -15.94 -11.34 15.06
N ILE A 44 -15.45 -12.57 15.23
CA ILE A 44 -15.68 -13.65 14.27
C ILE A 44 -17.16 -14.01 14.16
N ASP A 45 -17.92 -13.95 15.27
CA ASP A 45 -19.34 -14.26 15.23
C ASP A 45 -20.11 -13.24 14.42
N PHE A 46 -19.77 -11.96 14.58
CA PHE A 46 -20.34 -10.89 13.76
C PHE A 46 -19.98 -11.08 12.27
N ALA A 47 -18.72 -11.39 11.98
CA ALA A 47 -18.26 -11.58 10.60
C ALA A 47 -19.02 -12.74 9.93
N LYS A 48 -19.21 -13.85 10.65
CA LYS A 48 -19.99 -15.01 10.14
C LYS A 48 -21.44 -14.66 9.87
N LYS A 49 -22.08 -13.87 10.75
CA LYS A 49 -23.45 -13.39 10.53
C LYS A 49 -23.54 -12.48 9.30
N ALA A 50 -22.48 -11.77 9.00
CA ALA A 50 -22.40 -10.91 7.81
C ALA A 50 -22.07 -11.68 6.52
N GLY A 51 -21.94 -13.02 6.59
CA GLY A 51 -21.69 -13.88 5.42
C GLY A 51 -20.21 -14.15 5.14
N LEU A 52 -19.32 -13.75 6.05
CA LEU A 52 -17.89 -14.01 5.92
C LEU A 52 -17.49 -15.28 6.68
N THR A 53 -16.34 -15.86 6.31
CA THR A 53 -15.82 -17.04 7.02
C THR A 53 -15.04 -16.67 8.27
N ASP A 54 -14.51 -15.46 8.33
CA ASP A 54 -13.69 -14.94 9.42
C ASP A 54 -13.70 -13.41 9.36
N VAL A 55 -13.09 -12.78 10.35
CA VAL A 55 -12.85 -11.33 10.33
C VAL A 55 -11.95 -10.95 9.15
N ILE A 56 -12.07 -9.71 8.71
CA ILE A 56 -11.29 -9.18 7.59
C ILE A 56 -10.44 -8.01 8.06
N ALA A 57 -9.35 -7.74 7.36
CA ALA A 57 -8.48 -6.62 7.66
C ALA A 57 -9.16 -5.29 7.31
N HIS A 58 -8.87 -4.27 8.10
CA HIS A 58 -9.26 -2.89 7.79
C HIS A 58 -8.62 -2.46 6.47
N GLY A 59 -9.39 -1.85 5.58
CA GLY A 59 -8.85 -1.31 4.34
C GLY A 59 -7.70 -0.34 4.58
N MET A 60 -7.85 0.56 5.55
CA MET A 60 -6.82 1.54 5.88
C MET A 60 -5.55 0.93 6.49
N LEU A 61 -5.63 -0.28 7.08
CA LEU A 61 -4.43 -1.01 7.48
C LEU A 61 -3.61 -1.40 6.25
N ILE A 62 -4.27 -1.90 5.21
CA ILE A 62 -3.61 -2.26 3.94
C ILE A 62 -3.04 -1.01 3.27
N MET A 63 -3.78 0.09 3.28
CA MET A 63 -3.29 1.38 2.79
C MET A 63 -2.04 1.83 3.55
N SER A 64 -1.99 1.63 4.87
CA SER A 64 -0.82 1.99 5.67
C SER A 64 0.42 1.17 5.27
N MET A 65 0.23 -0.08 4.90
CA MET A 65 1.32 -0.94 4.41
C MET A 65 1.87 -0.44 3.08
N ALA A 66 1.00 -0.03 2.16
CA ALA A 66 1.41 0.59 0.90
C ALA A 66 2.17 1.89 1.14
N SER A 67 1.68 2.74 2.02
CA SER A 67 2.32 4.01 2.37
C SER A 67 3.69 3.80 3.00
N LYS A 68 3.81 2.84 3.92
CA LYS A 68 5.09 2.49 4.56
C LYS A 68 6.11 2.02 3.52
N SER A 69 5.70 1.13 2.63
CA SER A 69 6.57 0.63 1.56
C SER A 69 7.02 1.75 0.63
N LEU A 70 6.12 2.68 0.32
CA LEU A 70 6.44 3.82 -0.53
C LEU A 70 7.44 4.77 0.16
N THR A 71 7.29 5.00 1.46
CA THR A 71 8.23 5.85 2.22
C THR A 71 9.59 5.17 2.44
N ASP A 72 9.68 3.86 2.29
CA ASP A 72 10.97 3.15 2.29
C ASP A 72 11.76 3.41 0.99
N ILE A 73 11.08 3.80 -0.09
CA ILE A 73 11.70 4.11 -1.38
C ILE A 73 11.94 5.61 -1.53
N PHE A 74 10.94 6.43 -1.24
CA PHE A 74 10.95 7.88 -1.40
C PHE A 74 10.73 8.56 -0.06
N SER A 75 11.45 9.65 0.21
CA SER A 75 11.15 10.48 1.38
C SER A 75 9.71 10.98 1.30
N HIS A 76 9.02 11.01 2.46
CA HIS A 76 7.62 11.41 2.54
C HIS A 76 7.35 12.80 1.93
N GLU A 77 8.33 13.71 2.01
CA GLU A 77 8.23 15.06 1.44
C GLU A 77 8.10 15.07 -0.08
N HIS A 78 8.55 14.01 -0.75
CA HIS A 78 8.47 13.86 -2.20
C HIS A 78 7.16 13.24 -2.67
N ILE A 79 6.41 12.62 -1.76
CA ILE A 79 5.13 11.97 -2.09
C ILE A 79 4.04 13.03 -2.06
N LYS A 80 3.50 13.37 -3.23
CA LYS A 80 2.51 14.44 -3.37
C LYS A 80 1.09 13.95 -3.39
N GLU A 81 0.87 12.73 -3.85
CA GLU A 81 -0.47 12.18 -3.96
C GLU A 81 -0.40 10.66 -3.94
N ILE A 82 -1.34 10.05 -3.23
CA ILE A 82 -1.61 8.62 -3.31
C ILE A 82 -3.11 8.49 -3.57
N ASP A 83 -3.46 7.83 -4.66
CA ASP A 83 -4.85 7.62 -5.08
C ASP A 83 -5.05 6.11 -5.28
N VAL A 84 -5.79 5.49 -4.38
CA VAL A 84 -5.99 4.05 -4.38
C VAL A 84 -7.46 3.69 -4.22
N LYS A 85 -7.78 2.48 -4.67
CA LYS A 85 -9.08 1.87 -4.41
C LYS A 85 -8.87 0.48 -3.83
N PHE A 86 -9.79 0.07 -2.97
CA PHE A 86 -9.81 -1.28 -2.42
C PHE A 86 -10.53 -2.19 -3.41
N VAL A 87 -9.85 -3.23 -3.86
CA VAL A 87 -10.35 -4.12 -4.91
C VAL A 87 -11.03 -5.35 -4.31
N SER A 88 -10.45 -5.91 -3.26
CA SER A 88 -10.99 -7.08 -2.58
C SER A 88 -10.60 -7.07 -1.11
N ILE A 89 -11.27 -7.90 -0.32
CA ILE A 89 -11.00 -8.02 1.12
C ILE A 89 -9.69 -8.77 1.35
N THR A 90 -9.02 -8.38 2.44
CA THR A 90 -7.81 -9.07 2.92
C THR A 90 -8.17 -9.87 4.15
N LYS A 91 -7.78 -11.13 4.17
CA LYS A 91 -8.17 -12.11 5.18
C LYS A 91 -7.05 -12.39 6.17
N ILE A 92 -7.41 -12.96 7.32
CA ILE A 92 -6.44 -13.53 8.26
C ILE A 92 -5.55 -14.52 7.51
N GLY A 93 -4.25 -14.42 7.69
CA GLY A 93 -3.26 -15.28 7.05
C GLY A 93 -2.75 -14.80 5.70
N ASP A 94 -3.42 -13.83 5.07
CA ASP A 94 -2.92 -13.25 3.84
C ASP A 94 -1.58 -12.53 4.09
N ARG A 95 -0.67 -12.65 3.13
CA ARG A 95 0.62 -11.97 3.18
C ARG A 95 0.61 -10.82 2.17
N PRO A 96 0.46 -9.57 2.64
CA PRO A 96 0.44 -8.44 1.72
C PRO A 96 1.79 -8.20 1.07
N ILE A 97 1.79 -8.04 -0.23
CA ILE A 97 2.98 -7.79 -1.04
C ILE A 97 2.76 -6.47 -1.79
N PHE A 98 3.64 -5.51 -1.55
CA PHE A 98 3.60 -4.22 -2.22
C PHE A 98 4.35 -4.28 -3.55
N ASN A 99 3.67 -3.86 -4.61
CA ASN A 99 4.21 -3.80 -5.97
C ASN A 99 4.20 -2.36 -6.45
N VAL A 100 5.29 -1.92 -7.04
CA VAL A 100 5.41 -0.56 -7.56
C VAL A 100 6.25 -0.52 -8.82
N SER A 101 5.79 0.25 -9.79
CA SER A 101 6.50 0.49 -11.05
C SER A 101 6.31 1.93 -11.51
N VAL A 102 7.20 2.40 -12.36
CA VAL A 102 7.12 3.74 -12.94
C VAL A 102 6.24 3.70 -14.17
N LEU A 103 5.09 4.38 -14.11
CA LEU A 103 4.19 4.52 -15.25
C LEU A 103 4.67 5.60 -16.22
N ARG A 104 5.05 6.75 -15.68
CA ARG A 104 5.41 7.91 -16.47
C ARG A 104 6.42 8.77 -15.73
N LYS A 105 7.36 9.32 -16.47
CA LYS A 105 8.35 10.28 -15.98
C LYS A 105 8.23 11.56 -16.81
N LYS A 106 8.16 12.69 -16.12
CA LYS A 106 8.12 14.01 -16.75
C LYS A 106 9.15 14.92 -16.10
N ILE A 107 9.91 15.61 -16.92
CA ILE A 107 10.85 16.63 -16.46
C ILE A 107 10.25 17.98 -16.77
N TYR A 108 10.10 18.81 -15.75
CA TYR A 108 9.55 20.16 -15.90
C TYR A 108 10.35 21.15 -15.06
N LYS A 109 10.99 22.10 -15.72
CA LYS A 109 11.91 23.04 -15.06
C LYS A 109 12.98 22.25 -14.30
N ASN A 110 13.12 22.48 -12.99
CA ASN A 110 14.09 21.80 -12.13
C ASN A 110 13.46 20.63 -11.37
N LYS A 111 12.30 20.12 -11.84
CA LYS A 111 11.56 19.10 -11.15
C LYS A 111 11.41 17.86 -12.02
N ARG A 112 11.45 16.71 -11.36
CA ARG A 112 11.12 15.42 -11.95
C ARG A 112 9.87 14.91 -11.32
N LEU A 113 8.89 14.62 -12.15
CA LEU A 113 7.60 14.11 -11.73
C LEU A 113 7.51 12.64 -12.16
N LEU A 114 7.28 11.77 -11.17
CA LEU A 114 7.06 10.36 -11.43
C LEU A 114 5.62 10.01 -11.12
N ASN A 115 4.94 9.36 -12.04
CA ASN A 115 3.68 8.69 -11.78
C ASN A 115 3.98 7.22 -11.61
N LEU A 116 3.64 6.69 -10.45
CA LEU A 116 3.86 5.30 -10.11
C LEU A 116 2.56 4.53 -10.14
N LYS A 117 2.63 3.27 -10.59
CA LYS A 117 1.58 2.30 -10.37
C LYS A 117 1.91 1.55 -9.09
N ILE A 118 0.96 1.50 -8.16
CA ILE A 118 1.12 0.80 -6.89
C ILE A 118 -0.02 -0.19 -6.69
N SER A 119 0.29 -1.29 -6.02
CA SER A 119 -0.72 -2.27 -5.62
C SER A 119 -0.26 -3.06 -4.41
N ILE A 120 -1.22 -3.62 -3.70
CA ILE A 120 -0.99 -4.67 -2.72
C ILE A 120 -1.70 -5.92 -3.22
N SER A 121 -0.96 -7.01 -3.32
CA SER A 121 -1.48 -8.34 -3.64
C SER A 121 -1.24 -9.28 -2.47
N ASP A 122 -1.95 -10.40 -2.45
CA ASP A 122 -1.66 -11.48 -1.50
C ASP A 122 -0.65 -12.49 -2.08
N GLN A 123 -0.39 -13.56 -1.33
CA GLN A 123 0.55 -14.62 -1.72
C GLN A 123 0.13 -15.38 -2.99
N ASN A 124 -1.13 -15.28 -3.38
CA ASN A 124 -1.68 -15.93 -4.58
C ASN A 124 -1.73 -14.98 -5.78
N GLY A 125 -1.30 -13.73 -5.60
CA GLY A 125 -1.34 -12.72 -6.65
C GLY A 125 -2.67 -11.99 -6.76
N ASP A 126 -3.63 -12.23 -5.87
CA ASP A 126 -4.90 -11.52 -5.86
C ASP A 126 -4.71 -10.08 -5.37
N ILE A 127 -5.19 -9.13 -6.16
CA ILE A 127 -5.05 -7.71 -5.85
C ILE A 127 -6.04 -7.30 -4.76
N LYS A 128 -5.54 -6.67 -3.71
CA LYS A 128 -6.31 -6.15 -2.59
C LYS A 128 -6.51 -4.64 -2.66
N LEU A 129 -5.49 -3.94 -3.11
CA LEU A 129 -5.45 -2.50 -3.26
C LEU A 129 -4.74 -2.17 -4.57
N ASP A 130 -5.25 -1.20 -5.30
CA ASP A 130 -4.69 -0.79 -6.60
C ASP A 130 -4.81 0.72 -6.77
N GLY A 131 -3.79 1.33 -7.36
CA GLY A 131 -3.82 2.75 -7.59
C GLY A 131 -2.53 3.33 -8.13
N THR A 132 -2.36 4.62 -7.87
CA THR A 132 -1.23 5.40 -8.35
C THR A 132 -0.66 6.27 -7.24
N ALA A 133 0.59 6.70 -7.42
CA ALA A 133 1.22 7.69 -6.56
C ALA A 133 1.96 8.70 -7.43
N LYS A 134 2.01 9.95 -6.96
CA LYS A 134 2.76 11.01 -7.61
C LYS A 134 3.93 11.43 -6.75
N ILE A 135 5.11 11.38 -7.33
CA ILE A 135 6.37 11.72 -6.67
C ILE A 135 6.95 12.93 -7.38
N GLU A 136 7.41 13.89 -6.59
CA GLU A 136 8.07 15.10 -7.10
C GLU A 136 9.46 15.20 -6.50
N LEU A 137 10.46 15.20 -7.37
CA LEU A 137 11.86 15.31 -7.00
C LEU A 137 12.43 16.61 -7.56
N SER A 138 13.22 17.31 -6.76
CA SER A 138 13.93 18.51 -7.20
C SER A 138 15.33 18.13 -7.66
N ASP A 139 15.80 18.78 -8.75
CA ASP A 139 17.19 18.62 -9.21
C ASP A 139 18.19 19.34 -8.29
N GLU A 140 17.72 20.16 -7.37
CA GLU A 140 18.53 20.82 -6.35
C GLU A 140 18.59 19.92 -5.11
N SER A 141 19.62 19.14 -5.00
CA SER A 141 19.91 18.34 -3.81
C SER A 141 21.11 18.88 -3.07
#